data_6ba49d33bfa2a47235222c7e6ab9f52b
#
_entry.id   6ba49d33bfa2a47235222c7e6ab9f52b
#
_cell.length_a   1.000
_cell.length_b   1.000
_cell.length_c   1.000
_cell.angle_alpha   90.00
_cell.angle_beta   90.00
_cell.angle_gamma   90.00
#
_symmetry.space_group_name_H-M   'P 1'
#
loop_
_entity.id
_entity.type
_entity.pdbx_description
1 polymer ?
#
loop_
_entity_poly.entity_id
_entity_poly.type
_entity_poly.pdbx_seq_one_letter_code
_entity_poly.pdbx_strand_id
1 'polypeptide(L)'
;MDTRIFVGSNTPLGFQSFYGEKLKNIARVYILKGGPGTGKNTLLKKIGQEASERGLDTEYWYCSGDPLSLDGIYIKKLNIAIVDGTAPHVIDATLPAVKETVVALGDYIDEAKVRLYSETIIELAHQKSAHYKRAYKALASARKIMEAEEDLDEGIIYNDKLTQLAASLAYHIRRA
;
A
#
# COMPACT_ATOMS: atom_id res chain seq x y z
N MET A 1 10.83 9.87 -14.50
CA MET A 1 9.80 8.94 -15.03
C MET A 1 8.99 8.43 -13.87
N ASP A 2 7.67 8.57 -13.93
CA ASP A 2 6.79 8.17 -12.84
C ASP A 2 6.68 6.64 -12.73
N THR A 3 6.72 6.14 -11.51
CA THR A 3 6.62 4.71 -11.20
C THR A 3 5.35 4.44 -10.42
N ARG A 4 4.70 3.32 -10.68
CA ARG A 4 3.45 2.90 -10.01
C ARG A 4 3.65 1.55 -9.35
N ILE A 5 3.39 1.47 -8.04
CA ILE A 5 3.56 0.24 -7.26
C ILE A 5 2.46 0.07 -6.21
N PHE A 6 2.35 -1.14 -5.68
CA PHE A 6 1.62 -1.42 -4.45
C PHE A 6 2.63 -1.63 -3.32
N VAL A 7 2.45 -0.96 -2.17
CA VAL A 7 3.31 -1.09 -0.98
C VAL A 7 2.65 -1.96 0.10
N GLY A 8 1.48 -2.46 -0.19
CA GLY A 8 0.77 -3.42 0.63
C GLY A 8 -0.05 -4.36 -0.24
N SER A 9 -0.47 -5.48 0.33
CA SER A 9 -1.27 -6.48 -0.36
C SER A 9 -2.33 -7.07 0.55
N ASN A 10 -3.52 -7.31 -0.01
CA ASN A 10 -4.55 -8.11 0.63
C ASN A 10 -4.21 -9.59 0.40
N THR A 11 -3.99 -10.36 1.47
CA THR A 11 -3.53 -11.73 1.42
C THR A 11 -4.45 -12.66 2.22
N PRO A 12 -4.29 -13.99 2.10
CA PRO A 12 -4.98 -14.96 2.97
C PRO A 12 -4.77 -14.72 4.47
N LEU A 13 -3.65 -14.08 4.84
CA LEU A 13 -3.31 -13.74 6.23
C LEU A 13 -3.78 -12.34 6.64
N GLY A 14 -4.61 -11.69 5.83
CA GLY A 14 -5.01 -10.31 5.99
C GLY A 14 -4.13 -9.34 5.20
N PHE A 15 -4.19 -8.06 5.56
CA PHE A 15 -3.37 -7.05 4.93
C PHE A 15 -1.90 -7.18 5.34
N GLN A 16 -1.01 -7.30 4.36
CA GLN A 16 0.44 -7.30 4.55
C GLN A 16 1.01 -5.97 4.08
N SER A 17 1.78 -5.31 4.92
CA SER A 17 2.35 -3.98 4.66
C SER A 17 3.86 -4.05 4.50
N PHE A 18 4.38 -3.42 3.45
CA PHE A 18 5.82 -3.25 3.20
C PHE A 18 6.28 -1.80 3.44
N TYR A 19 5.44 -0.98 4.07
CA TYR A 19 5.76 0.42 4.36
C TYR A 19 7.01 0.56 5.24
N GLY A 20 7.20 -0.31 6.23
CA GLY A 20 8.38 -0.26 7.11
C GLY A 20 9.69 -0.31 6.35
N GLU A 21 9.81 -1.23 5.38
CA GLU A 21 10.99 -1.35 4.52
C GLU A 21 11.09 -0.18 3.54
N LYS A 22 9.97 0.21 2.94
CA LYS A 22 9.91 1.27 1.94
C LYS A 22 10.28 2.63 2.51
N LEU A 23 9.86 2.94 3.74
CA LEU A 23 10.12 4.22 4.42
C LEU A 23 11.50 4.29 5.08
N LYS A 24 12.21 3.18 5.23
CA LYS A 24 13.46 3.09 6.00
C LYS A 24 14.49 4.15 5.61
N ASN A 25 14.72 4.35 4.31
CA ASN A 25 15.75 5.22 3.75
C ASN A 25 15.21 6.57 3.26
N ILE A 26 13.95 6.91 3.56
CA ILE A 26 13.35 8.17 3.17
C ILE A 26 13.67 9.21 4.25
N ALA A 27 14.17 10.37 3.82
CA ALA A 27 14.65 11.41 4.72
C ALA A 27 13.51 12.11 5.48
N ARG A 28 12.37 12.33 4.83
CA ARG A 28 11.21 12.98 5.45
C ARG A 28 9.92 12.30 5.04
N VAL A 29 9.07 12.01 6.00
CA VAL A 29 7.78 11.35 5.80
C VAL A 29 6.65 12.18 6.40
N TYR A 30 5.66 12.53 5.60
CA TYR A 30 4.41 13.12 6.06
C TYR A 30 3.36 12.03 6.19
N ILE A 31 2.85 11.82 7.40
CA ILE A 31 1.87 10.77 7.72
C ILE A 31 0.50 11.42 7.84
N LEU A 32 -0.36 11.15 6.87
CA LEU A 32 -1.73 11.66 6.85
C LEU A 32 -2.62 10.84 7.77
N LYS A 33 -3.21 11.46 8.77
CA LYS A 33 -4.19 10.85 9.67
C LYS A 33 -5.57 11.45 9.40
N GLY A 34 -6.53 10.59 9.09
CA GLY A 34 -7.91 11.02 8.84
C GLY A 34 -8.79 9.84 8.43
N GLY A 35 -10.06 9.91 8.77
CA GLY A 35 -11.05 8.90 8.41
C GLY A 35 -11.30 8.76 6.91
N PRO A 36 -12.18 7.84 6.50
CA PRO A 36 -12.66 7.77 5.12
C PRO A 36 -13.28 9.11 4.68
N GLY A 37 -13.04 9.50 3.43
CA GLY A 37 -13.62 10.73 2.88
C GLY A 37 -12.94 12.05 3.28
N THR A 38 -11.88 12.03 4.11
CA THR A 38 -11.16 13.24 4.55
C THR A 38 -10.24 13.86 3.48
N GLY A 39 -10.27 13.36 2.25
CA GLY A 39 -9.52 13.95 1.13
C GLY A 39 -8.08 13.47 0.95
N LYS A 40 -7.61 12.46 1.71
CA LYS A 40 -6.23 11.90 1.60
C LYS A 40 -5.84 11.59 0.16
N ASN A 41 -6.64 10.78 -0.54
CA ASN A 41 -6.39 10.41 -1.94
C ASN A 41 -6.33 11.64 -2.87
N THR A 42 -7.24 12.60 -2.70
CA THR A 42 -7.26 13.84 -3.48
C THR A 42 -6.00 14.67 -3.24
N LEU A 43 -5.56 14.77 -1.98
CA LEU A 43 -4.34 15.47 -1.60
C LEU A 43 -3.10 14.82 -2.23
N LEU A 44 -2.98 13.49 -2.11
CA LEU A 44 -1.88 12.73 -2.69
C LEU A 44 -1.81 12.89 -4.21
N LYS A 45 -2.95 12.80 -4.91
CA LYS A 45 -3.02 13.00 -6.36
C LYS A 45 -2.60 14.40 -6.77
N LYS A 46 -3.07 15.45 -6.07
CA LYS A 46 -2.70 16.84 -6.38
C LYS A 46 -1.20 17.09 -6.18
N ILE A 47 -0.62 16.63 -5.08
CA ILE A 47 0.81 16.80 -4.81
C ILE A 47 1.65 16.00 -5.81
N GLY A 48 1.26 14.76 -6.12
CA GLY A 48 1.94 13.93 -7.11
C GLY A 48 1.92 14.55 -8.49
N GLN A 49 0.78 15.09 -8.91
CA GLN A 49 0.64 15.81 -10.18
C GLN A 49 1.55 17.05 -10.22
N GLU A 50 1.53 17.87 -9.20
CA GLU A 50 2.40 19.06 -9.08
C GLU A 50 3.89 18.70 -9.16
N ALA A 51 4.29 17.59 -8.52
CA ALA A 51 5.65 17.10 -8.60
C ALA A 51 6.02 16.65 -10.03
N SER A 52 5.14 15.92 -10.72
CA SER A 52 5.35 15.48 -12.10
C SER A 52 5.41 16.66 -13.08
N GLU A 53 4.56 17.67 -12.92
CA GLU A 53 4.56 18.89 -13.74
C GLU A 53 5.87 19.68 -13.59
N ARG A 54 6.52 19.58 -12.44
CA ARG A 54 7.87 20.14 -12.19
C ARG A 54 9.01 19.23 -12.64
N GLY A 55 8.73 18.13 -13.31
CA GLY A 55 9.73 17.18 -13.79
C GLY A 55 10.42 16.39 -12.67
N LEU A 56 9.77 16.24 -11.51
CA LEU A 56 10.27 15.44 -10.41
C LEU A 56 9.78 14.00 -10.54
N ASP A 57 10.72 13.05 -10.59
CA ASP A 57 10.39 11.63 -10.59
C ASP A 57 9.60 11.25 -9.33
N THR A 58 8.35 10.81 -9.54
CA THR A 58 7.43 10.48 -8.46
C THR A 58 7.04 9.01 -8.53
N GLU A 59 7.07 8.36 -7.38
CA GLU A 59 6.57 7.00 -7.23
C GLU A 59 5.19 7.07 -6.57
N TYR A 60 4.17 6.51 -7.23
CA TYR A 60 2.78 6.47 -6.78
C TYR A 60 2.49 5.12 -6.15
N TRP A 61 2.04 5.13 -4.90
CA TRP A 61 1.72 3.93 -4.13
C TRP A 61 0.22 3.72 -4.10
N TYR A 62 -0.23 2.73 -4.86
CA TYR A 62 -1.65 2.43 -5.03
C TYR A 62 -2.20 1.59 -3.89
N CYS A 63 -3.46 1.83 -3.56
CA CYS A 63 -4.19 1.04 -2.58
C CYS A 63 -4.52 -0.35 -3.15
N SER A 64 -4.18 -1.40 -2.42
CA SER A 64 -4.46 -2.78 -2.84
C SER A 64 -5.94 -3.17 -2.74
N GLY A 65 -6.75 -2.34 -2.12
CA GLY A 65 -8.21 -2.52 -2.04
C GLY A 65 -9.00 -1.66 -3.02
N ASP A 66 -8.36 -0.60 -3.56
CA ASP A 66 -8.94 0.29 -4.57
C ASP A 66 -7.83 0.87 -5.46
N PRO A 67 -7.58 0.28 -6.63
CA PRO A 67 -6.50 0.71 -7.52
C PRO A 67 -6.71 2.10 -8.13
N LEU A 68 -7.85 2.76 -7.89
CA LEU A 68 -8.08 4.15 -8.25
C LEU A 68 -7.66 5.12 -7.13
N SER A 69 -7.32 4.61 -5.96
CA SER A 69 -6.86 5.38 -4.80
C SER A 69 -5.38 5.23 -4.56
N LEU A 70 -4.77 6.27 -3.99
CA LEU A 70 -3.38 6.27 -3.54
C LEU A 70 -3.31 6.13 -2.01
N ASP A 71 -2.41 5.27 -1.56
CA ASP A 71 -2.01 5.15 -0.17
C ASP A 71 -0.75 5.95 0.14
N GLY A 72 -0.04 6.44 -0.91
CA GLY A 72 1.12 7.31 -0.74
C GLY A 72 1.76 7.75 -2.05
N ILE A 73 2.71 8.65 -1.92
CA ILE A 73 3.62 9.09 -2.99
C ILE A 73 5.03 9.26 -2.42
N TYR A 74 6.04 9.06 -3.27
CA TYR A 74 7.42 9.31 -2.95
C TYR A 74 8.09 10.13 -4.05
N ILE A 75 8.55 11.34 -3.71
CA ILE A 75 9.23 12.25 -4.62
C ILE A 75 10.74 12.01 -4.47
N LYS A 76 11.31 11.25 -5.40
CA LYS A 76 12.66 10.68 -5.30
C LYS A 76 13.75 11.74 -5.09
N LYS A 77 13.77 12.78 -5.92
CA LYS A 77 14.79 13.85 -5.86
C LYS A 77 14.79 14.61 -4.54
N LEU A 78 13.63 14.76 -3.92
CA LEU A 78 13.48 15.46 -2.64
C LEU A 78 13.68 14.53 -1.44
N ASN A 79 13.66 13.23 -1.67
CA ASN A 79 13.65 12.17 -0.65
C ASN A 79 12.53 12.37 0.38
N ILE A 80 11.32 12.69 -0.13
CA ILE A 80 10.12 12.96 0.67
C ILE A 80 9.03 11.97 0.31
N ALA A 81 8.42 11.32 1.31
CA ALA A 81 7.18 10.57 1.14
C ALA A 81 6.01 11.24 1.85
N ILE A 82 4.82 11.08 1.29
CA ILE A 82 3.56 11.45 1.90
C ILE A 82 2.68 10.21 1.86
N VAL A 83 2.20 9.74 3.01
CA VAL A 83 1.55 8.43 3.13
C VAL A 83 0.26 8.50 3.92
N ASP A 84 -0.71 7.68 3.55
CA ASP A 84 -1.87 7.39 4.39
C ASP A 84 -1.43 6.52 5.57
N GLY A 85 -1.49 7.06 6.78
CA GLY A 85 -1.15 6.35 8.02
C GLY A 85 -2.37 5.83 8.78
N THR A 86 -3.52 5.65 8.10
CA THR A 86 -4.74 5.11 8.72
C THR A 86 -4.91 3.63 8.41
N ALA A 87 -5.77 2.95 9.17
CA ALA A 87 -6.04 1.53 8.96
C ALA A 87 -6.48 1.23 7.52
N PRO A 88 -6.00 0.14 6.89
CA PRO A 88 -5.23 -0.97 7.48
C PRO A 88 -3.71 -0.76 7.62
N HIS A 89 -3.13 0.30 7.04
CA HIS A 89 -1.69 0.57 7.05
C HIS A 89 -1.30 1.55 8.16
N VAL A 90 -1.65 1.24 9.39
CA VAL A 90 -1.30 2.12 10.51
C VAL A 90 0.21 2.38 10.53
N ILE A 91 0.59 3.63 10.32
CA ILE A 91 1.97 4.12 10.40
C ILE A 91 2.00 5.17 11.50
N ASP A 92 2.84 4.96 12.50
CA ASP A 92 3.06 5.92 13.58
C ASP A 92 4.46 6.53 13.45
N ALA A 93 4.58 7.79 13.89
CA ALA A 93 5.85 8.47 13.88
C ALA A 93 6.77 7.87 14.95
N THR A 94 7.98 7.46 14.55
CA THR A 94 9.00 6.92 15.45
C THR A 94 10.01 7.99 15.89
N LEU A 95 10.26 8.96 15.02
CA LEU A 95 11.13 10.13 15.26
C LEU A 95 10.39 11.42 14.86
N PRO A 96 9.34 11.81 15.62
CA PRO A 96 8.54 12.98 15.31
C PRO A 96 9.41 14.23 15.17
N ALA A 97 9.08 15.10 14.21
CA ALA A 97 9.78 16.33 13.86
C ALA A 97 11.22 16.14 13.31
N VAL A 98 11.87 15.00 13.54
CA VAL A 98 13.18 14.70 12.93
C VAL A 98 12.99 14.10 11.53
N LYS A 99 12.21 13.05 11.42
CA LYS A 99 11.96 12.33 10.18
C LYS A 99 10.48 12.37 9.77
N GLU A 100 9.58 12.14 10.72
CA GLU A 100 8.16 12.06 10.46
C GLU A 100 7.41 13.31 10.95
N THR A 101 6.44 13.72 10.15
CA THR A 101 5.46 14.75 10.52
C THR A 101 4.06 14.18 10.38
N VAL A 102 3.30 14.16 11.46
CA VAL A 102 1.89 13.76 11.43
C VAL A 102 1.05 14.95 10.98
N VAL A 103 0.21 14.73 9.99
CA VAL A 103 -0.76 15.70 9.46
C VAL A 103 -2.17 15.21 9.79
N ALA A 104 -2.81 15.88 10.75
CA ALA A 104 -4.18 15.58 11.15
C ALA A 104 -5.16 16.23 10.16
N LEU A 105 -5.75 15.44 9.26
CA LEU A 105 -6.72 15.97 8.30
C LEU A 105 -8.07 16.32 8.95
N GLY A 106 -8.31 15.90 10.18
CA GLY A 106 -9.43 16.35 10.99
C GLY A 106 -9.49 17.87 11.14
N ASP A 107 -8.32 18.52 11.21
CA ASP A 107 -8.20 19.98 11.38
C ASP A 107 -8.72 20.77 10.16
N TYR A 108 -8.96 20.10 9.04
CA TYR A 108 -9.42 20.68 7.76
C TYR A 108 -10.84 20.26 7.40
N ILE A 109 -11.62 19.73 8.36
CA ILE A 109 -12.99 19.26 8.16
C ILE A 109 -13.94 20.09 9.00
N ASP A 110 -15.14 20.32 8.48
CA ASP A 110 -16.25 20.88 9.25
C ASP A 110 -16.80 19.81 10.21
N GLU A 111 -16.32 19.84 11.46
CA GLU A 111 -16.72 18.87 12.49
C GLU A 111 -18.25 18.86 12.70
N ALA A 112 -18.91 20.02 12.61
CA ALA A 112 -20.35 20.09 12.82
C ALA A 112 -21.10 19.28 11.76
N LYS A 113 -20.66 19.37 10.49
CA LYS A 113 -21.22 18.54 9.41
C LYS A 113 -20.92 17.06 9.59
N VAL A 114 -19.69 16.70 10.00
CA VAL A 114 -19.35 15.29 10.25
C VAL A 114 -20.22 14.71 11.37
N ARG A 115 -20.46 15.46 12.42
CA ARG A 115 -21.33 15.02 13.53
C ARG A 115 -22.75 14.69 13.10
N LEU A 116 -23.30 15.39 12.10
CA LEU A 116 -24.63 15.09 11.55
C LEU A 116 -24.71 13.69 10.91
N TYR A 117 -23.60 13.16 10.43
CA TYR A 117 -23.53 11.87 9.75
C TYR A 117 -22.77 10.79 10.55
N SER A 118 -22.47 11.06 11.82
CA SER A 118 -21.59 10.19 12.62
C SER A 118 -22.05 8.74 12.69
N GLU A 119 -23.35 8.51 12.94
CA GLU A 119 -23.92 7.15 12.99
C GLU A 119 -23.81 6.43 11.66
N THR A 120 -24.11 7.11 10.55
CA THR A 120 -23.99 6.57 9.20
C THR A 120 -22.54 6.22 8.88
N ILE A 121 -21.59 7.11 9.23
CA ILE A 121 -20.15 6.88 9.00
C ILE A 121 -19.66 5.65 9.79
N ILE A 122 -20.08 5.52 11.05
CA ILE A 122 -19.73 4.38 11.90
C ILE A 122 -20.29 3.08 11.31
N GLU A 123 -21.56 3.08 10.92
CA GLU A 123 -22.20 1.90 10.32
C GLU A 123 -21.51 1.47 9.02
N LEU A 124 -21.23 2.41 8.11
CA LEU A 124 -20.49 2.13 6.87
C LEU A 124 -19.07 1.60 7.15
N ALA A 125 -18.40 2.10 8.17
CA ALA A 125 -17.09 1.59 8.59
C ALA A 125 -17.17 0.13 9.08
N HIS A 126 -18.20 -0.21 9.85
CA HIS A 126 -18.46 -1.57 10.29
C HIS A 126 -18.77 -2.50 9.12
N GLN A 127 -19.64 -2.10 8.19
CA GLN A 127 -19.98 -2.87 7.00
C GLN A 127 -18.73 -3.11 6.14
N LYS A 128 -17.93 -2.07 5.88
CA LYS A 128 -16.65 -2.19 5.16
C LYS A 128 -15.75 -3.22 5.83
N SER A 129 -15.55 -3.14 7.14
CA SER A 129 -14.71 -4.09 7.90
C SER A 129 -15.23 -5.53 7.76
N ALA A 130 -16.55 -5.74 7.83
CA ALA A 130 -17.16 -7.06 7.66
C ALA A 130 -16.94 -7.62 6.25
N HIS A 131 -16.97 -6.77 5.20
CA HIS A 131 -16.68 -7.18 3.83
C HIS A 131 -15.22 -7.58 3.66
N TYR A 132 -14.25 -6.83 4.21
CA TYR A 132 -12.84 -7.21 4.18
C TYR A 132 -12.58 -8.54 4.88
N LYS A 133 -13.20 -8.77 6.06
CA LYS A 133 -13.10 -10.07 6.75
C LYS A 133 -13.60 -11.23 5.89
N ARG A 134 -14.68 -11.04 5.13
CA ARG A 134 -15.18 -12.05 4.17
C ARG A 134 -14.22 -12.26 3.01
N ALA A 135 -13.66 -11.18 2.46
CA ALA A 135 -12.67 -11.27 1.39
C ALA A 135 -11.41 -12.05 1.82
N TYR A 136 -10.88 -11.78 3.00
CA TYR A 136 -9.73 -12.54 3.54
C TYR A 136 -10.04 -14.02 3.76
N LYS A 137 -11.27 -14.37 4.19
CA LYS A 137 -11.69 -15.78 4.29
C LYS A 137 -11.74 -16.45 2.91
N ALA A 138 -12.22 -15.73 1.89
CA ALA A 138 -12.24 -16.24 0.51
C ALA A 138 -10.83 -16.45 -0.03
N LEU A 139 -9.91 -15.50 0.20
CA LEU A 139 -8.49 -15.63 -0.15
C LEU A 139 -7.84 -16.82 0.57
N ALA A 140 -8.14 -17.03 1.85
CA ALA A 140 -7.64 -18.18 2.60
C ALA A 140 -8.18 -19.52 2.07
N SER A 141 -9.42 -19.54 1.58
CA SER A 141 -9.98 -20.73 0.93
C SER A 141 -9.32 -20.99 -0.44
N ALA A 142 -9.08 -19.94 -1.23
CA ALA A 142 -8.36 -20.05 -2.49
C ALA A 142 -6.92 -20.56 -2.29
N ARG A 143 -6.22 -20.10 -1.24
CA ARG A 143 -4.87 -20.58 -0.91
C ARG A 143 -4.83 -22.09 -0.66
N LYS A 144 -5.83 -22.65 0.04
CA LYS A 144 -5.92 -24.10 0.27
C LYS A 144 -6.07 -24.90 -1.02
N ILE A 145 -6.78 -24.36 -2.01
CA ILE A 145 -6.92 -25.00 -3.34
C ILE A 145 -5.58 -24.95 -4.07
N MET A 146 -4.88 -23.81 -4.03
CA MET A 146 -3.54 -23.69 -4.63
C MET A 146 -2.52 -24.65 -3.98
N GLU A 147 -2.57 -24.83 -2.66
CA GLU A 147 -1.72 -25.81 -1.96
C GLU A 147 -2.02 -27.24 -2.41
N ALA A 148 -3.29 -27.60 -2.63
CA ALA A 148 -3.66 -28.90 -3.17
C ALA A 148 -3.23 -29.06 -4.64
N GLU A 149 -3.19 -28.00 -5.45
CA GLU A 149 -2.62 -28.02 -6.80
C GLU A 149 -1.10 -28.22 -6.75
N GLU A 150 -0.40 -27.50 -5.85
CA GLU A 150 1.06 -27.66 -5.64
C GLU A 150 1.42 -29.12 -5.27
N ASP A 151 0.61 -29.77 -4.43
CA ASP A 151 0.81 -31.18 -4.04
C ASP A 151 0.65 -32.15 -5.24
N LEU A 152 -0.22 -31.83 -6.21
CA LEU A 152 -0.39 -32.63 -7.44
C LEU A 152 0.80 -32.48 -8.39
N ASP A 153 1.48 -31.32 -8.36
CA ASP A 153 2.64 -31.05 -9.21
C ASP A 153 3.93 -31.76 -8.69
N GLU A 154 3.90 -32.32 -7.49
CA GLU A 154 5.02 -33.05 -6.93
C GLU A 154 5.28 -34.33 -7.76
N GLY A 155 6.41 -34.36 -8.45
CA GLY A 155 6.78 -35.47 -9.37
C GLY A 155 6.42 -35.25 -10.85
N ILE A 156 5.62 -34.24 -11.20
CA ILE A 156 5.38 -33.84 -12.58
C ILE A 156 6.50 -32.92 -13.10
N ILE A 157 7.08 -32.11 -12.19
CA ILE A 157 8.09 -31.13 -12.55
C ILE A 157 9.48 -31.78 -12.61
N TYR A 158 10.18 -31.60 -13.72
CA TYR A 158 11.59 -32.01 -13.88
C TYR A 158 12.51 -31.04 -13.16
N ASN A 159 12.72 -31.22 -11.85
CA ASN A 159 13.54 -30.34 -11.00
C ASN A 159 14.96 -30.12 -11.52
N ASP A 160 15.60 -31.14 -12.10
CA ASP A 160 16.94 -31.04 -12.69
C ASP A 160 16.96 -30.08 -13.89
N LYS A 161 15.92 -30.14 -14.76
CA LYS A 161 15.81 -29.25 -15.90
C LYS A 161 15.56 -27.79 -15.47
N LEU A 162 14.73 -27.58 -14.44
CA LEU A 162 14.50 -26.25 -13.87
C LEU A 162 15.77 -25.69 -13.26
N THR A 163 16.54 -26.49 -12.54
CA THR A 163 17.84 -26.08 -11.97
C THR A 163 18.82 -25.67 -13.07
N GLN A 164 18.91 -26.45 -14.17
CA GLN A 164 19.76 -26.11 -15.32
C GLN A 164 19.29 -24.81 -16.00
N LEU A 165 17.96 -24.63 -16.17
CA LEU A 165 17.40 -23.39 -16.72
C LEU A 165 17.73 -22.18 -15.85
N ALA A 166 17.55 -22.30 -14.52
CA ALA A 166 17.87 -21.24 -13.57
C ALA A 166 19.38 -20.86 -13.64
N ALA A 167 20.26 -21.84 -13.73
CA ALA A 167 21.70 -21.60 -13.88
C ALA A 167 22.02 -20.87 -15.21
N SER A 168 21.37 -21.26 -16.32
CA SER A 168 21.51 -20.62 -17.62
C SER A 168 21.05 -19.15 -17.57
N LEU A 169 19.86 -18.88 -17.02
CA LEU A 169 19.36 -17.50 -16.88
C LEU A 169 20.27 -16.65 -16.00
N ALA A 170 20.72 -17.17 -14.87
CA ALA A 170 21.66 -16.49 -13.97
C ALA A 170 23.01 -16.17 -14.66
N TYR A 171 23.49 -17.04 -15.56
CA TYR A 171 24.68 -16.80 -16.36
C TYR A 171 24.50 -15.60 -17.30
N HIS A 172 23.34 -15.47 -17.98
CA HIS A 172 23.05 -14.33 -18.84
C HIS A 172 22.96 -13.02 -18.07
N ILE A 173 22.32 -13.03 -16.89
CA ILE A 173 22.22 -11.83 -16.02
C ILE A 173 23.60 -11.32 -15.58
N ARG A 174 24.54 -12.23 -15.28
CA ARG A 174 25.90 -11.87 -14.83
C ARG A 174 26.77 -11.27 -15.95
N ARG A 175 26.35 -11.36 -17.20
CA ARG A 175 27.08 -10.85 -18.37
C ARG A 175 26.43 -9.63 -19.03
N ALA A 176 25.27 -9.20 -18.54
CA ALA A 176 24.59 -7.97 -18.94
C ALA A 176 25.11 -6.76 -18.15
#